data_05f4cd7828eb14d8a11ea9db56e0c5ea
#
_entry.id   05f4cd7828eb14d8a11ea9db56e0c5ea
#
_cell.length_a   1.000
_cell.length_b   1.000
_cell.length_c   1.000
_cell.angle_alpha   90.00
_cell.angle_beta   90.00
_cell.angle_gamma   90.00
#
_symmetry.space_group_name_H-M   'P 1'
#
loop_
_entity.id
_entity.type
_entity.pdbx_description
1 polymer ?
#
loop_
_entity_poly.entity_id
_entity_poly.type
_entity_poly.pdbx_seq_one_letter_code
_entity_poly.pdbx_strand_id
1 'polypeptide(L)'
;GVGDKIRKEIRLTAKELARLRPDLTQGRSIANDADDEADRAVSIDALASQLLPRRPAGDDRPEEAALAYYLGLDDAVKAGAWPSVGDAAQAGEVERATLTVTLVKARERWLKNPAFTELRLQLDTLVRSQGQVMSAQEGALALLALRGCASQDEAERLRLASAVLRAALEAESHLDQPRFEAYDHQPHALIASAAAWADYARQLGTAADACALADPLLPPPRVLEMLEGVPLPSPEQLGGAAPQPLLPTRLLRLAASASRKAAVSSRQEMYARGMAPLQALRQSLGALVGAPELRVKDLQDRVRGRYPEASPLPDRPSLDRLLEEAGAPLTWD
;
A
#
# COMPACT_ATOMS: atom_id res chain seq x y z
N GLY A 1 9.56 -34.05 -9.37
CA GLY A 1 9.71 -32.64 -9.65
C GLY A 1 10.03 -31.79 -8.39
N VAL A 2 10.53 -30.59 -8.59
CA VAL A 2 10.93 -29.66 -7.52
C VAL A 2 9.73 -29.35 -6.58
N GLY A 3 8.52 -29.32 -7.12
CA GLY A 3 7.30 -29.05 -6.34
C GLY A 3 6.96 -30.08 -5.27
N ASP A 4 7.26 -31.36 -5.50
CA ASP A 4 6.95 -32.41 -4.52
C ASP A 4 7.94 -32.43 -3.36
N LYS A 5 9.21 -32.07 -3.63
CA LYS A 5 10.24 -31.95 -2.61
C LYS A 5 9.94 -30.81 -1.65
N ILE A 6 9.54 -29.65 -2.18
CA ILE A 6 9.15 -28.47 -1.40
C ILE A 6 7.88 -28.76 -0.57
N ARG A 7 6.87 -29.42 -1.16
CA ARG A 7 5.65 -29.82 -0.41
C ARG A 7 5.95 -30.79 0.74
N LYS A 8 6.91 -31.71 0.53
CA LYS A 8 7.32 -32.65 1.57
C LYS A 8 8.08 -31.93 2.69
N GLU A 9 8.93 -30.98 2.36
CA GLU A 9 9.66 -30.15 3.32
C GLU A 9 8.72 -29.26 4.15
N ILE A 10 7.77 -28.59 3.51
CA ILE A 10 6.74 -27.79 4.18
C ILE A 10 5.93 -28.65 5.16
N ARG A 11 5.53 -29.88 4.75
CA ARG A 11 4.80 -30.80 5.63
C ARG A 11 5.62 -31.28 6.83
N LEU A 12 6.92 -31.49 6.65
CA LEU A 12 7.83 -31.87 7.74
C LEU A 12 8.02 -30.72 8.72
N THR A 13 8.26 -29.51 8.24
CA THR A 13 8.40 -28.30 9.06
C THR A 13 7.12 -27.98 9.82
N ALA A 14 5.96 -28.12 9.17
CA ALA A 14 4.67 -27.94 9.82
C ALA A 14 4.43 -28.98 10.94
N LYS A 15 4.84 -30.26 10.74
CA LYS A 15 4.77 -31.30 11.79
C LYS A 15 5.73 -31.03 12.95
N GLU A 16 6.93 -30.53 12.69
CA GLU A 16 7.86 -30.13 13.74
C GLU A 16 7.38 -28.93 14.54
N LEU A 17 6.85 -27.90 13.88
CA LEU A 17 6.21 -26.75 14.54
C LEU A 17 5.01 -27.17 15.40
N ALA A 18 4.18 -28.08 14.90
CA ALA A 18 3.07 -28.64 15.65
C ALA A 18 3.52 -29.42 16.90
N ARG A 19 4.69 -30.03 16.86
CA ARG A 19 5.26 -30.76 18.01
C ARG A 19 5.93 -29.83 19.03
N LEU A 20 6.51 -28.73 18.59
CA LEU A 20 7.17 -27.74 19.45
C LEU A 20 6.17 -26.75 20.08
N ARG A 21 5.05 -26.53 19.45
CA ARG A 21 4.00 -25.58 19.85
C ARG A 21 2.63 -26.26 19.74
N PRO A 22 2.29 -27.19 20.68
CA PRO A 22 1.00 -27.87 20.68
C PRO A 22 -0.17 -26.90 20.89
N ASP A 23 0.06 -25.72 21.47
CA ASP A 23 -0.88 -24.62 21.59
C ASP A 23 -1.39 -24.09 20.23
N LEU A 24 -0.60 -24.22 19.16
CA LEU A 24 -0.99 -23.85 17.80
C LEU A 24 -1.80 -24.93 17.07
N THR A 25 -1.79 -26.16 17.60
CA THR A 25 -2.42 -27.34 16.97
C THR A 25 -3.56 -27.92 17.78
N GLN A 26 -3.80 -27.44 19.01
CA GLN A 26 -5.05 -27.72 19.69
C GLN A 26 -6.15 -26.97 18.95
N GLY A 27 -6.60 -27.64 17.89
CA GLY A 27 -7.65 -27.15 17.03
C GLY A 27 -8.88 -26.81 17.88
N ARG A 28 -9.37 -25.60 17.75
CA ARG A 28 -10.76 -25.31 17.99
C ARG A 28 -11.56 -26.42 17.29
N SER A 29 -12.24 -27.23 18.09
CA SER A 29 -13.19 -28.21 17.61
C SER A 29 -14.17 -27.53 16.65
N ILE A 30 -14.40 -28.14 15.50
CA ILE A 30 -15.43 -27.74 14.51
C ILE A 30 -16.81 -28.06 15.12
N ALA A 31 -17.14 -27.37 16.19
CA ALA A 31 -18.46 -27.49 16.82
C ALA A 31 -18.76 -26.17 17.51
N ASN A 32 -19.02 -25.15 16.74
CA ASN A 32 -19.85 -23.99 17.08
C ASN A 32 -19.74 -22.95 15.96
N ASP A 33 -20.34 -23.23 14.80
CA ASP A 33 -20.42 -22.30 13.66
C ASP A 33 -21.06 -20.94 14.01
N ALA A 34 -21.77 -20.87 15.15
CA ALA A 34 -22.42 -19.61 15.59
C ALA A 34 -21.47 -18.68 16.38
N ASP A 35 -20.48 -19.22 17.10
CA ASP A 35 -19.49 -18.38 17.84
C ASP A 35 -18.31 -17.96 16.94
N ASP A 36 -18.03 -18.69 15.87
CA ASP A 36 -16.99 -18.34 14.88
C ASP A 36 -17.41 -17.16 13.98
N GLU A 37 -18.68 -16.84 13.87
CA GLU A 37 -19.16 -15.67 13.12
C GLU A 37 -18.90 -14.35 13.87
N ALA A 38 -18.88 -14.38 15.20
CA ALA A 38 -18.61 -13.22 16.04
C ALA A 38 -17.12 -12.82 16.09
N ASP A 39 -16.20 -13.75 15.78
CA ASP A 39 -14.74 -13.54 15.85
C ASP A 39 -14.11 -13.31 14.45
N ARG A 40 -14.91 -13.34 13.37
CA ARG A 40 -14.44 -12.98 12.02
C ARG A 40 -14.43 -11.47 11.85
N ALA A 41 -13.25 -10.90 11.70
CA ALA A 41 -13.12 -9.49 11.37
C ALA A 41 -13.99 -9.14 10.14
N VAL A 42 -14.80 -8.09 10.26
CA VAL A 42 -15.71 -7.63 9.18
C VAL A 42 -14.89 -7.33 7.93
N SER A 43 -15.25 -7.92 6.78
CA SER A 43 -14.54 -7.77 5.50
C SER A 43 -14.55 -6.33 4.97
N ILE A 44 -13.64 -6.00 4.07
CA ILE A 44 -13.50 -4.65 3.50
C ILE A 44 -14.78 -4.22 2.76
N ASP A 45 -15.39 -5.10 1.97
CA ASP A 45 -16.63 -4.81 1.25
C ASP A 45 -17.81 -4.58 2.21
N ALA A 46 -17.89 -5.35 3.29
CA ALA A 46 -18.91 -5.16 4.32
C ALA A 46 -18.71 -3.85 5.10
N LEU A 47 -17.48 -3.42 5.37
CA LEU A 47 -17.18 -2.10 5.95
C LEU A 47 -17.49 -0.99 4.96
N ALA A 48 -17.11 -1.14 3.68
CA ALA A 48 -17.36 -0.16 2.64
C ALA A 48 -18.86 0.10 2.44
N SER A 49 -19.69 -0.93 2.53
CA SER A 49 -21.15 -0.80 2.46
C SER A 49 -21.76 0.03 3.61
N GLN A 50 -21.01 0.27 4.69
CA GLN A 50 -21.42 1.05 5.86
C GLN A 50 -20.88 2.48 5.85
N LEU A 51 -20.08 2.85 4.84
CA LEU A 51 -19.48 4.19 4.74
C LEU A 51 -20.52 5.27 4.47
N LEU A 52 -21.52 4.94 3.66
CA LEU A 52 -22.63 5.83 3.34
C LEU A 52 -23.90 5.40 4.08
N PRO A 53 -24.85 6.31 4.30
CA PRO A 53 -26.15 5.95 4.89
C PRO A 53 -26.92 4.98 3.97
N ARG A 54 -27.57 3.96 4.55
CA ARG A 54 -28.48 3.10 3.78
C ARG A 54 -29.76 3.88 3.45
N ARG A 55 -30.17 3.86 2.18
CA ARG A 55 -31.35 4.55 1.69
C ARG A 55 -32.18 3.74 0.71
N PRO A 56 -33.47 4.10 0.57
CA PRO A 56 -34.29 3.58 -0.52
C PRO A 56 -33.74 4.06 -1.87
N ALA A 57 -33.91 3.25 -2.92
CA ALA A 57 -33.55 3.61 -4.27
C ALA A 57 -34.35 4.88 -4.70
N GLY A 58 -33.66 5.87 -5.29
CA GLY A 58 -34.25 7.12 -5.77
C GLY A 58 -34.19 8.31 -4.78
N ASP A 59 -33.61 8.15 -3.58
CA ASP A 59 -33.28 9.26 -2.67
C ASP A 59 -31.82 9.69 -2.87
N ASP A 60 -31.47 10.13 -4.07
CA ASP A 60 -30.14 10.60 -4.40
C ASP A 60 -29.91 12.01 -3.83
N ARG A 61 -28.95 12.12 -2.92
CA ARG A 61 -28.54 13.40 -2.34
C ARG A 61 -27.16 13.78 -2.83
N PRO A 62 -27.02 14.97 -3.40
CA PRO A 62 -25.75 15.42 -3.96
C PRO A 62 -24.63 15.46 -2.90
N GLU A 63 -24.95 15.78 -1.63
CA GLU A 63 -23.97 15.76 -0.54
C GLU A 63 -23.43 14.36 -0.22
N GLU A 64 -24.18 13.29 -0.50
CA GLU A 64 -23.70 11.91 -0.32
C GLU A 64 -22.91 11.42 -1.50
N ALA A 65 -23.27 11.83 -2.71
CA ALA A 65 -22.46 11.62 -3.90
C ALA A 65 -21.09 12.32 -3.73
N ALA A 66 -21.09 13.56 -3.24
CA ALA A 66 -19.86 14.28 -2.88
C ALA A 66 -19.04 13.55 -1.81
N LEU A 67 -19.69 12.97 -0.78
CA LEU A 67 -19.00 12.18 0.24
C LEU A 67 -18.42 10.88 -0.35
N ALA A 68 -19.16 10.20 -1.24
CA ALA A 68 -18.66 9.01 -1.95
C ALA A 68 -17.42 9.35 -2.79
N TYR A 69 -17.47 10.44 -3.52
CA TYR A 69 -16.32 10.95 -4.28
C TYR A 69 -15.15 11.29 -3.36
N TYR A 70 -15.40 12.00 -2.25
CA TYR A 70 -14.39 12.31 -1.24
C TYR A 70 -13.69 11.06 -0.71
N LEU A 71 -14.43 10.00 -0.43
CA LEU A 71 -13.88 8.72 0.04
C LEU A 71 -13.16 7.93 -1.05
N GLY A 72 -13.30 8.32 -2.33
CA GLY A 72 -12.72 7.59 -3.46
C GLY A 72 -13.55 6.37 -3.89
N LEU A 73 -14.84 6.32 -3.53
CA LEU A 73 -15.75 5.25 -3.95
C LEU A 73 -16.30 5.44 -5.37
N ASP A 74 -16.26 6.67 -5.88
CA ASP A 74 -16.72 7.01 -7.22
C ASP A 74 -15.75 6.48 -8.28
N ASP A 75 -16.30 5.95 -9.39
CA ASP A 75 -15.50 5.39 -10.49
C ASP A 75 -14.66 6.44 -11.23
N ALA A 76 -15.03 7.70 -11.17
CA ALA A 76 -14.22 8.80 -11.70
C ALA A 76 -12.95 9.05 -10.89
N VAL A 77 -12.86 8.54 -9.66
CA VAL A 77 -11.68 8.68 -8.81
C VAL A 77 -10.74 7.49 -9.06
N LYS A 78 -9.48 7.80 -9.37
CA LYS A 78 -8.45 6.76 -9.50
C LYS A 78 -8.33 5.96 -8.18
N ALA A 79 -8.28 4.64 -8.27
CA ALA A 79 -8.10 3.77 -7.11
C ALA A 79 -6.90 4.21 -6.25
N GLY A 80 -7.14 4.38 -4.95
CA GLY A 80 -6.14 4.85 -3.99
C GLY A 80 -5.89 6.37 -3.97
N ALA A 81 -6.54 7.14 -4.84
CA ALA A 81 -6.47 8.59 -4.78
C ALA A 81 -7.36 9.15 -3.66
N TRP A 82 -6.92 10.27 -3.07
CA TRP A 82 -7.64 10.96 -2.00
C TRP A 82 -8.01 12.39 -2.44
N PRO A 83 -9.19 12.56 -3.06
CA PRO A 83 -9.67 13.87 -3.48
C PRO A 83 -9.76 14.85 -2.30
N SER A 84 -9.52 16.13 -2.52
CA SER A 84 -9.75 17.15 -1.50
C SER A 84 -11.25 17.37 -1.26
N VAL A 85 -11.59 18.02 -0.14
CA VAL A 85 -12.98 18.45 0.13
C VAL A 85 -13.49 19.40 -0.98
N GLY A 86 -12.58 20.22 -1.57
CA GLY A 86 -12.90 21.10 -2.68
C GLY A 86 -13.27 20.34 -3.95
N ASP A 87 -12.44 19.35 -4.34
CA ASP A 87 -12.68 18.52 -5.53
C ASP A 87 -13.99 17.73 -5.39
N ALA A 88 -14.24 17.18 -4.21
CA ALA A 88 -15.45 16.39 -3.94
C ALA A 88 -16.72 17.27 -3.92
N ALA A 89 -16.65 18.47 -3.37
CA ALA A 89 -17.76 19.42 -3.40
C ALA A 89 -18.09 19.86 -4.83
N GLN A 90 -17.06 20.09 -5.64
CA GLN A 90 -17.23 20.41 -7.07
C GLN A 90 -17.84 19.22 -7.84
N ALA A 91 -17.34 18.00 -7.63
CA ALA A 91 -17.84 16.80 -8.31
C ALA A 91 -19.31 16.49 -7.94
N GLY A 92 -19.72 16.73 -6.69
CA GLY A 92 -21.10 16.55 -6.23
C GLY A 92 -22.02 17.76 -6.44
N GLU A 93 -21.52 18.83 -7.07
CA GLU A 93 -22.26 20.08 -7.28
C GLU A 93 -22.87 20.67 -5.98
N VAL A 94 -22.13 20.57 -4.86
CA VAL A 94 -22.55 21.06 -3.55
C VAL A 94 -21.59 22.13 -3.03
N GLU A 95 -22.08 22.96 -2.11
CA GLU A 95 -21.22 23.88 -1.41
C GLU A 95 -20.24 23.14 -0.48
N ARG A 96 -19.01 23.62 -0.41
CA ARG A 96 -17.96 23.06 0.46
C ARG A 96 -18.39 22.98 1.93
N ALA A 97 -19.17 23.97 2.40
CA ALA A 97 -19.73 24.00 3.75
C ALA A 97 -20.69 22.83 3.98
N THR A 98 -21.57 22.52 3.01
CA THR A 98 -22.52 21.42 3.06
C THR A 98 -21.81 20.08 3.17
N LEU A 99 -20.77 19.85 2.34
CA LEU A 99 -19.97 18.63 2.41
C LEU A 99 -19.22 18.52 3.76
N THR A 100 -18.71 19.63 4.28
CA THR A 100 -18.04 19.65 5.60
C THR A 100 -18.99 19.21 6.72
N VAL A 101 -20.25 19.72 6.72
CA VAL A 101 -21.27 19.28 7.69
C VAL A 101 -21.61 17.80 7.51
N THR A 102 -21.73 17.34 6.28
CA THR A 102 -22.00 15.93 5.98
C THR A 102 -20.86 15.03 6.45
N LEU A 103 -19.61 15.47 6.30
CA LEU A 103 -18.43 14.75 6.78
C LEU A 103 -18.40 14.66 8.32
N VAL A 104 -18.74 15.72 9.04
CA VAL A 104 -18.86 15.69 10.51
C VAL A 104 -19.88 14.64 10.95
N LYS A 105 -21.08 14.62 10.35
CA LYS A 105 -22.09 13.60 10.64
C LYS A 105 -21.62 12.18 10.32
N ALA A 106 -20.85 12.01 9.24
CA ALA A 106 -20.28 10.74 8.87
C ALA A 106 -19.24 10.25 9.88
N ARG A 107 -18.32 11.13 10.33
CA ARG A 107 -17.32 10.85 11.39
C ARG A 107 -17.98 10.38 12.68
N GLU A 108 -19.01 11.07 13.14
CA GLU A 108 -19.77 10.69 14.35
C GLU A 108 -20.43 9.30 14.19
N ARG A 109 -20.96 8.99 13.00
CA ARG A 109 -21.56 7.69 12.70
C ARG A 109 -20.51 6.58 12.73
N TRP A 110 -19.34 6.78 12.09
CA TRP A 110 -18.25 5.81 12.08
C TRP A 110 -17.66 5.61 13.47
N LEU A 111 -17.56 6.66 14.30
CA LEU A 111 -17.12 6.55 15.69
C LEU A 111 -18.04 5.67 16.55
N LYS A 112 -19.35 5.71 16.30
CA LYS A 112 -20.35 4.90 17.02
C LYS A 112 -20.41 3.45 16.53
N ASN A 113 -19.78 3.12 15.41
CA ASN A 113 -19.79 1.78 14.82
C ASN A 113 -18.70 0.89 15.43
N PRO A 114 -19.05 -0.23 16.08
CA PRO A 114 -18.07 -1.14 16.70
C PRO A 114 -17.02 -1.69 15.71
N ALA A 115 -17.45 -2.01 14.47
CA ALA A 115 -16.54 -2.52 13.44
C ALA A 115 -15.48 -1.49 13.03
N PHE A 116 -15.83 -0.19 13.01
CA PHE A 116 -14.86 0.87 12.80
C PHE A 116 -13.98 1.13 14.03
N THR A 117 -14.47 0.88 15.23
CA THR A 117 -13.65 0.95 16.44
C THR A 117 -12.56 -0.13 16.43
N GLU A 118 -12.93 -1.35 16.09
CA GLU A 118 -11.97 -2.45 15.92
C GLU A 118 -10.97 -2.17 14.80
N LEU A 119 -11.46 -1.66 13.65
CA LEU A 119 -10.58 -1.27 12.53
C LEU A 119 -9.53 -0.23 12.94
N ARG A 120 -9.93 0.80 13.71
CA ARG A 120 -9.02 1.85 14.19
C ARG A 120 -7.98 1.30 15.18
N LEU A 121 -8.35 0.33 16.04
CA LEU A 121 -7.39 -0.37 16.91
C LEU A 121 -6.38 -1.20 16.09
N GLN A 122 -6.84 -1.88 15.05
CA GLN A 122 -5.95 -2.61 14.14
C GLN A 122 -5.01 -1.66 13.38
N LEU A 123 -5.49 -0.51 12.93
CA LEU A 123 -4.66 0.51 12.28
C LEU A 123 -3.60 1.07 13.22
N ASP A 124 -3.92 1.36 14.49
CA ASP A 124 -2.93 1.78 15.48
C ASP A 124 -1.82 0.73 15.64
N THR A 125 -2.22 -0.55 15.76
CA THR A 125 -1.26 -1.67 15.82
C THR A 125 -0.39 -1.75 14.57
N LEU A 126 -0.99 -1.58 13.38
CA LEU A 126 -0.25 -1.57 12.11
C LEU A 126 0.74 -0.41 12.05
N VAL A 127 0.32 0.81 12.33
CA VAL A 127 1.20 2.00 12.32
C VAL A 127 2.40 1.79 13.25
N ARG A 128 2.16 1.30 14.46
CA ARG A 128 3.24 1.01 15.43
C ARG A 128 4.18 -0.08 14.92
N SER A 129 3.65 -1.17 14.36
CA SER A 129 4.46 -2.27 13.83
C SER A 129 5.29 -1.88 12.60
N GLN A 130 4.83 -0.86 11.85
CA GLN A 130 5.52 -0.32 10.68
C GLN A 130 6.54 0.80 11.04
N GLY A 131 6.82 1.01 12.32
CA GLY A 131 7.76 2.03 12.78
C GLY A 131 7.14 3.43 12.88
N GLN A 132 5.88 3.50 13.32
CA GLN A 132 5.12 4.72 13.62
C GLN A 132 4.67 5.54 12.40
N VAL A 133 5.00 5.11 11.19
CA VAL A 133 4.60 5.76 9.94
C VAL A 133 4.48 4.75 8.80
N MET A 134 3.49 4.92 7.95
CA MET A 134 3.29 4.15 6.71
C MET A 134 2.58 5.00 5.66
N SER A 135 2.64 4.61 4.39
CA SER A 135 1.80 5.24 3.36
C SER A 135 0.36 4.73 3.43
N ALA A 136 -0.59 5.53 2.93
CA ALA A 136 -1.98 5.11 2.82
C ALA A 136 -2.15 3.85 1.95
N GLN A 137 -1.33 3.72 0.90
CA GLN A 137 -1.34 2.53 0.05
C GLN A 137 -0.90 1.28 0.84
N GLU A 138 0.17 1.37 1.64
CA GLU A 138 0.60 0.27 2.53
C GLU A 138 -0.52 -0.10 3.51
N GLY A 139 -1.18 0.91 4.11
CA GLY A 139 -2.32 0.71 5.01
C GLY A 139 -3.49 0.01 4.34
N ALA A 140 -3.89 0.43 3.13
CA ALA A 140 -4.97 -0.21 2.38
C ALA A 140 -4.65 -1.67 2.01
N LEU A 141 -3.43 -1.95 1.54
CA LEU A 141 -2.98 -3.31 1.23
C LEU A 141 -2.91 -4.20 2.48
N ALA A 142 -2.46 -3.66 3.61
CA ALA A 142 -2.45 -4.39 4.88
C ALA A 142 -3.86 -4.73 5.36
N LEU A 143 -4.81 -3.80 5.22
CA LEU A 143 -6.22 -4.06 5.54
C LEU A 143 -6.83 -5.14 4.65
N LEU A 144 -6.53 -5.13 3.33
CA LEU A 144 -6.96 -6.19 2.42
C LEU A 144 -6.41 -7.56 2.82
N ALA A 145 -5.14 -7.62 3.24
CA ALA A 145 -4.52 -8.86 3.68
C ALA A 145 -5.13 -9.39 4.99
N LEU A 146 -5.52 -8.50 5.91
CA LEU A 146 -6.07 -8.87 7.22
C LEU A 146 -7.55 -9.23 7.18
N ARG A 147 -8.36 -8.53 6.36
CA ARG A 147 -9.82 -8.63 6.40
C ARG A 147 -10.43 -9.27 5.15
N GLY A 148 -9.67 -9.35 4.07
CA GLY A 148 -10.18 -9.84 2.80
C GLY A 148 -11.16 -8.88 2.11
N CYS A 149 -11.51 -9.20 0.87
CA CYS A 149 -12.51 -8.51 0.07
C CYS A 149 -13.12 -9.50 -0.92
N ALA A 150 -14.44 -9.45 -1.14
CA ALA A 150 -15.14 -10.37 -2.03
C ALA A 150 -14.86 -10.07 -3.52
N SER A 151 -14.59 -8.80 -3.88
CA SER A 151 -14.30 -8.43 -5.26
C SER A 151 -13.05 -9.14 -5.79
N GLN A 152 -13.10 -9.58 -7.06
CA GLN A 152 -11.97 -10.17 -7.79
C GLN A 152 -11.16 -9.12 -8.55
N ASP A 153 -11.70 -7.94 -8.76
CA ASP A 153 -11.00 -6.83 -9.41
C ASP A 153 -10.04 -6.16 -8.42
N GLU A 154 -8.75 -6.13 -8.78
CA GLU A 154 -7.69 -5.56 -7.96
C GLU A 154 -7.86 -4.05 -7.75
N ALA A 155 -8.29 -3.32 -8.78
CA ALA A 155 -8.52 -1.89 -8.69
C ALA A 155 -9.70 -1.56 -7.75
N GLU A 156 -10.79 -2.33 -7.83
CA GLU A 156 -11.93 -2.20 -6.94
C GLU A 156 -11.57 -2.56 -5.50
N ARG A 157 -10.85 -3.66 -5.28
CA ARG A 157 -10.35 -4.03 -3.94
C ARG A 157 -9.55 -2.91 -3.30
N LEU A 158 -8.62 -2.33 -4.06
CA LEU A 158 -7.80 -1.20 -3.58
C LEU A 158 -8.66 0.03 -3.32
N ARG A 159 -9.65 0.33 -4.17
CA ARG A 159 -10.59 1.44 -4.01
C ARG A 159 -11.37 1.31 -2.69
N LEU A 160 -12.01 0.16 -2.47
CA LEU A 160 -12.79 -0.10 -1.26
C LEU A 160 -11.93 -0.03 0.00
N ALA A 161 -10.73 -0.65 -0.02
CA ALA A 161 -9.81 -0.61 1.12
C ALA A 161 -9.32 0.81 1.42
N SER A 162 -9.01 1.60 0.39
CA SER A 162 -8.60 3.00 0.54
C SER A 162 -9.73 3.87 1.11
N ALA A 163 -10.97 3.64 0.68
CA ALA A 163 -12.14 4.35 1.21
C ALA A 163 -12.40 4.01 2.69
N VAL A 164 -12.32 2.73 3.05
CA VAL A 164 -12.46 2.26 4.44
C VAL A 164 -11.35 2.82 5.33
N LEU A 165 -10.11 2.78 4.84
CA LEU A 165 -8.96 3.37 5.53
C LEU A 165 -9.16 4.87 5.76
N ARG A 166 -9.57 5.60 4.73
CA ARG A 166 -9.81 7.04 4.81
C ARG A 166 -10.91 7.37 5.83
N ALA A 167 -12.02 6.64 5.82
CA ALA A 167 -13.09 6.83 6.80
C ALA A 167 -12.63 6.57 8.24
N ALA A 168 -11.77 5.56 8.44
CA ALA A 168 -11.19 5.28 9.75
C ALA A 168 -10.27 6.41 10.23
N LEU A 169 -9.44 6.99 9.34
CA LEU A 169 -8.59 8.14 9.63
C LEU A 169 -9.42 9.39 9.94
N GLU A 170 -10.46 9.64 9.16
CA GLU A 170 -11.39 10.75 9.39
C GLU A 170 -12.12 10.61 10.74
N ALA A 171 -12.52 9.40 11.13
CA ALA A 171 -13.10 9.15 12.43
C ALA A 171 -12.09 9.32 13.56
N GLU A 172 -10.85 8.86 13.39
CA GLU A 172 -9.79 9.01 14.40
C GLU A 172 -9.41 10.48 14.61
N SER A 173 -9.29 11.27 13.53
CA SER A 173 -8.95 12.71 13.59
C SER A 173 -10.02 13.57 14.27
N HIS A 174 -11.22 13.01 14.50
CA HIS A 174 -12.31 13.69 15.21
C HIS A 174 -12.23 13.52 16.74
N LEU A 175 -11.29 12.73 17.24
CA LEU A 175 -11.03 12.55 18.67
C LEU A 175 -10.11 13.66 19.19
N ASP A 176 -10.26 14.00 20.47
CA ASP A 176 -9.40 15.00 21.14
C ASP A 176 -7.92 14.55 21.17
N GLN A 177 -7.67 13.27 21.19
CA GLN A 177 -6.34 12.66 21.18
C GLN A 177 -6.28 11.52 20.16
N PRO A 178 -6.07 11.82 18.87
CA PRO A 178 -5.93 10.80 17.85
C PRO A 178 -4.63 10.00 18.05
N ARG A 179 -4.70 8.68 17.88
CA ARG A 179 -3.53 7.78 17.98
C ARG A 179 -2.65 7.83 16.74
N PHE A 180 -3.24 8.22 15.62
CA PHE A 180 -2.59 8.42 14.33
C PHE A 180 -3.41 9.38 13.48
N GLU A 181 -2.75 10.06 12.57
CA GLU A 181 -3.36 11.03 11.66
C GLU A 181 -2.85 10.85 10.24
N ALA A 182 -3.60 11.36 9.28
CA ALA A 182 -3.16 11.45 7.90
C ALA A 182 -2.43 12.77 7.66
N TYR A 183 -1.26 12.66 7.03
CA TYR A 183 -0.42 13.77 6.60
C TYR A 183 -0.23 13.69 5.09
N ASP A 184 -0.22 14.84 4.40
CA ASP A 184 -0.04 14.91 2.95
C ASP A 184 -1.04 14.07 2.15
N HIS A 185 -2.07 14.70 1.61
CA HIS A 185 -3.11 13.98 0.88
C HIS A 185 -2.77 13.72 -0.59
N GLN A 186 -1.79 14.43 -1.14
CA GLN A 186 -1.38 14.30 -2.55
C GLN A 186 0.13 14.49 -2.74
N PRO A 187 0.79 13.68 -3.56
CA PRO A 187 0.30 12.52 -4.30
C PRO A 187 0.21 11.25 -3.43
N HIS A 188 0.82 11.23 -2.23
CA HIS A 188 0.93 10.08 -1.35
C HIS A 188 0.60 10.48 0.09
N ALA A 189 -0.58 10.10 0.57
CA ALA A 189 -0.93 10.30 1.96
C ALA A 189 -0.06 9.41 2.87
N LEU A 190 0.48 10.02 3.93
CA LEU A 190 1.20 9.33 4.99
C LEU A 190 0.29 9.20 6.21
N ILE A 191 0.38 8.09 6.91
CA ILE A 191 -0.30 7.83 8.18
C ILE A 191 0.77 7.70 9.24
N ALA A 192 0.73 8.53 10.26
CA ALA A 192 1.74 8.52 11.32
C ALA A 192 1.12 8.75 12.69
N SER A 193 1.79 8.24 13.73
CA SER A 193 1.40 8.45 15.13
C SER A 193 1.74 9.86 15.64
N ALA A 194 2.61 10.59 14.95
CA ALA A 194 2.98 11.97 15.23
C ALA A 194 3.51 12.66 13.96
N ALA A 195 3.36 13.99 13.89
CA ALA A 195 3.84 14.79 12.77
C ALA A 195 5.35 14.59 12.48
N ALA A 196 6.16 14.44 13.52
CA ALA A 196 7.59 14.23 13.39
C ALA A 196 7.95 12.95 12.60
N TRP A 197 7.14 11.90 12.71
CA TRP A 197 7.33 10.69 11.90
C TRP A 197 6.93 10.89 10.44
N ALA A 198 5.91 11.70 10.17
CA ALA A 198 5.56 12.08 8.80
C ALA A 198 6.66 12.94 8.16
N ASP A 199 7.26 13.88 8.92
CA ASP A 199 8.40 14.69 8.47
C ASP A 199 9.62 13.83 8.16
N TYR A 200 9.91 12.84 9.01
CA TYR A 200 10.98 11.87 8.77
C TYR A 200 10.73 11.09 7.47
N ALA A 201 9.52 10.58 7.25
CA ALA A 201 9.18 9.87 6.03
C ALA A 201 9.33 10.76 4.78
N ARG A 202 8.97 12.06 4.84
CA ARG A 202 9.17 13.01 3.73
C ARG A 202 10.65 13.22 3.42
N GLN A 203 11.49 13.33 4.45
CA GLN A 203 12.95 13.45 4.28
C GLN A 203 13.53 12.19 3.63
N LEU A 204 13.09 11.00 4.06
CA LEU A 204 13.43 9.74 3.42
C LEU A 204 12.98 9.71 1.95
N GLY A 205 11.77 10.16 1.64
CA GLY A 205 11.27 10.27 0.27
C GLY A 205 12.13 11.20 -0.60
N THR A 206 12.58 12.31 -0.04
CA THR A 206 13.48 13.25 -0.73
C THR A 206 14.85 12.61 -0.98
N ALA A 207 15.41 11.88 -0.02
CA ALA A 207 16.65 11.15 -0.20
C ALA A 207 16.50 10.02 -1.25
N ALA A 208 15.35 9.33 -1.24
CA ALA A 208 15.03 8.31 -2.25
C ALA A 208 14.92 8.92 -3.67
N ASP A 209 14.32 10.11 -3.81
CA ASP A 209 14.27 10.83 -5.10
C ASP A 209 15.68 11.09 -5.65
N ALA A 210 16.63 11.45 -4.79
CA ALA A 210 18.03 11.65 -5.19
C ALA A 210 18.71 10.33 -5.62
N CYS A 211 18.46 9.24 -4.88
CA CYS A 211 18.99 7.91 -5.22
C CYS A 211 18.45 7.39 -6.57
N ALA A 212 17.17 7.64 -6.85
CA ALA A 212 16.50 7.13 -8.05
C ALA A 212 16.97 7.81 -9.37
N LEU A 213 17.63 8.97 -9.27
CA LEU A 213 18.17 9.70 -10.42
C LEU A 213 19.57 9.21 -10.84
N ALA A 214 20.18 8.30 -10.08
CA ALA A 214 21.51 7.80 -10.40
C ALA A 214 21.50 6.88 -11.63
N ASP A 215 22.46 7.08 -12.53
CA ASP A 215 22.72 6.20 -13.67
C ASP A 215 24.25 5.95 -13.75
N PRO A 216 24.71 4.71 -13.55
CA PRO A 216 23.95 3.50 -13.23
C PRO A 216 23.28 3.55 -11.85
N LEU A 217 22.27 2.67 -11.65
CA LEU A 217 21.57 2.55 -10.35
C LEU A 217 22.56 2.30 -9.21
N LEU A 218 22.33 2.98 -8.08
CA LEU A 218 23.15 2.77 -6.88
C LEU A 218 22.97 1.36 -6.32
N PRO A 219 24.04 0.71 -5.87
CA PRO A 219 23.93 -0.59 -5.20
C PRO A 219 23.16 -0.42 -3.87
N PRO A 220 22.35 -1.44 -3.46
CA PRO A 220 21.52 -1.36 -2.26
C PRO A 220 22.24 -0.92 -0.97
N PRO A 221 23.49 -1.35 -0.67
CA PRO A 221 24.19 -0.87 0.52
C PRO A 221 24.43 0.65 0.50
N ARG A 222 24.70 1.24 -0.68
CA ARG A 222 24.93 2.68 -0.80
C ARG A 222 23.63 3.47 -0.63
N VAL A 223 22.53 2.94 -1.15
CA VAL A 223 21.19 3.53 -0.93
C VAL A 223 20.86 3.51 0.56
N LEU A 224 21.08 2.38 1.25
CA LEU A 224 20.84 2.28 2.68
C LEU A 224 21.67 3.27 3.48
N GLU A 225 22.95 3.40 3.21
CA GLU A 225 23.83 4.38 3.86
C GLU A 225 23.29 5.82 3.73
N MET A 226 22.78 6.19 2.54
CA MET A 226 22.19 7.50 2.32
C MET A 226 20.89 7.69 3.10
N LEU A 227 20.05 6.68 3.19
CA LEU A 227 18.79 6.74 3.93
C LEU A 227 19.00 6.71 5.45
N GLU A 228 19.98 5.95 5.95
CA GLU A 228 20.38 5.93 7.36
C GLU A 228 20.99 7.26 7.82
N GLY A 229 21.52 8.04 6.88
CA GLY A 229 21.98 9.41 7.11
C GLY A 229 20.86 10.41 7.39
N VAL A 230 19.60 10.08 7.13
CA VAL A 230 18.45 10.93 7.46
C VAL A 230 18.19 10.89 8.97
N PRO A 231 18.19 12.04 9.67
CA PRO A 231 18.05 12.08 11.11
C PRO A 231 16.68 11.58 11.58
N LEU A 232 16.66 10.71 12.57
CA LEU A 232 15.44 10.30 13.25
C LEU A 232 14.80 11.48 14.01
N PRO A 233 13.48 11.45 14.26
CA PRO A 233 12.83 12.44 15.11
C PRO A 233 13.48 12.49 16.50
N SER A 234 13.61 13.67 17.10
CA SER A 234 14.17 13.79 18.43
C SER A 234 13.17 13.30 19.51
N PRO A 235 13.65 12.84 20.67
CA PRO A 235 12.76 12.48 21.78
C PRO A 235 11.80 13.61 22.19
N GLU A 236 12.25 14.87 22.11
CA GLU A 236 11.43 16.04 22.41
C GLU A 236 10.22 16.15 21.46
N GLN A 237 10.42 15.89 20.15
CA GLN A 237 9.37 15.88 19.16
C GLN A 237 8.37 14.70 19.34
N LEU A 238 8.80 13.66 20.07
CA LEU A 238 8.01 12.45 20.33
C LEU A 238 7.45 12.41 21.76
N GLY A 239 7.39 13.55 22.46
CA GLY A 239 6.86 13.62 23.83
C GLY A 239 7.68 12.85 24.86
N GLY A 240 8.99 12.71 24.64
CA GLY A 240 9.93 12.00 25.52
C GLY A 240 10.21 10.54 25.10
N ALA A 241 9.54 10.01 24.10
CA ALA A 241 9.79 8.65 23.61
C ALA A 241 11.07 8.59 22.76
N ALA A 242 11.93 7.62 23.00
CA ALA A 242 13.12 7.41 22.18
C ALA A 242 12.73 6.79 20.83
N PRO A 243 13.14 7.38 19.68
CA PRO A 243 12.89 6.78 18.38
C PRO A 243 13.72 5.50 18.20
N GLN A 244 13.13 4.53 17.52
CA GLN A 244 13.85 3.31 17.14
C GLN A 244 14.16 3.34 15.64
N PRO A 245 15.40 2.97 15.23
CA PRO A 245 15.74 2.85 13.82
C PRO A 245 14.87 1.81 13.12
N LEU A 246 14.52 2.08 11.88
CA LEU A 246 13.78 1.13 11.04
C LEU A 246 14.73 0.03 10.55
N LEU A 247 14.18 -1.18 10.37
CA LEU A 247 14.91 -2.24 9.69
C LEU A 247 15.23 -1.83 8.24
N PRO A 248 16.39 -2.25 7.66
CA PRO A 248 16.82 -1.86 6.32
C PRO A 248 15.75 -2.02 5.23
N THR A 249 15.07 -3.15 5.23
CA THR A 249 13.99 -3.43 4.27
C THR A 249 12.79 -2.51 4.45
N ARG A 250 12.46 -2.15 5.71
CA ARG A 250 11.39 -1.20 6.02
C ARG A 250 11.77 0.21 5.63
N LEU A 251 13.02 0.61 5.89
CA LEU A 251 13.57 1.91 5.55
C LEU A 251 13.46 2.16 4.04
N LEU A 252 13.92 1.20 3.21
CA LEU A 252 13.81 1.27 1.75
C LEU A 252 12.35 1.40 1.27
N ARG A 253 11.43 0.59 1.81
CA ARG A 253 10.01 0.63 1.44
C ARG A 253 9.36 1.95 1.82
N LEU A 254 9.60 2.44 3.03
CA LEU A 254 9.07 3.72 3.49
C LEU A 254 9.60 4.87 2.63
N ALA A 255 10.91 4.89 2.36
CA ALA A 255 11.53 5.90 1.51
C ALA A 255 10.90 5.94 0.11
N ALA A 256 10.70 4.78 -0.53
CA ALA A 256 10.06 4.69 -1.83
C ALA A 256 8.57 5.08 -1.79
N SER A 257 7.82 4.66 -0.75
CA SER A 257 6.40 4.98 -0.65
C SER A 257 6.14 6.44 -0.30
N ALA A 258 7.05 7.11 0.39
CA ALA A 258 7.01 8.54 0.67
C ALA A 258 7.63 9.41 -0.46
N SER A 259 8.33 8.79 -1.40
CA SER A 259 8.94 9.45 -2.55
C SER A 259 7.92 9.75 -3.65
N ARG A 260 8.17 10.83 -4.39
CA ARG A 260 7.39 11.19 -5.59
C ARG A 260 7.92 10.52 -6.85
N LYS A 261 9.20 10.20 -6.89
CA LYS A 261 9.92 9.77 -8.11
C LYS A 261 10.53 8.38 -7.98
N ALA A 262 10.82 7.92 -6.77
CA ALA A 262 11.51 6.66 -6.54
C ALA A 262 10.56 5.47 -6.38
N ALA A 263 11.01 4.32 -6.84
CA ALA A 263 10.43 3.01 -6.59
C ALA A 263 11.54 2.03 -6.19
N VAL A 264 11.17 0.89 -5.59
CA VAL A 264 12.13 -0.16 -5.19
C VAL A 264 11.95 -1.38 -6.07
N SER A 265 13.07 -1.87 -6.64
CA SER A 265 13.11 -3.11 -7.41
C SER A 265 12.97 -4.35 -6.50
N SER A 266 12.68 -5.51 -7.11
CA SER A 266 12.69 -6.79 -6.38
C SER A 266 14.07 -7.16 -5.80
N ARG A 267 15.13 -6.48 -6.24
CA ARG A 267 16.51 -6.61 -5.72
C ARG A 267 16.90 -5.50 -4.74
N GLN A 268 15.92 -4.73 -4.24
CA GLN A 268 16.15 -3.62 -3.30
C GLN A 268 16.98 -2.45 -3.91
N GLU A 269 17.01 -2.32 -5.22
CA GLU A 269 17.61 -1.18 -5.91
C GLU A 269 16.58 -0.04 -5.96
N MET A 270 17.01 1.19 -5.72
CA MET A 270 16.18 2.38 -5.89
C MET A 270 16.26 2.82 -7.36
N TYR A 271 15.11 3.03 -8.01
CA TYR A 271 15.03 3.45 -9.41
C TYR A 271 13.91 4.46 -9.64
N ALA A 272 13.96 5.18 -10.75
CA ALA A 272 12.94 6.17 -11.08
C ALA A 272 11.60 5.51 -11.42
N ARG A 273 10.54 5.94 -10.75
CA ARG A 273 9.17 5.55 -11.08
C ARG A 273 8.86 5.94 -12.52
N GLY A 274 8.31 5.02 -13.30
CA GLY A 274 8.13 5.22 -14.73
C GLY A 274 9.43 5.14 -15.54
N MET A 275 10.50 4.53 -14.99
CA MET A 275 11.77 4.29 -15.70
C MET A 275 11.51 3.82 -17.13
N ALA A 276 12.25 4.39 -18.09
CA ALA A 276 12.09 4.08 -19.51
C ALA A 276 12.31 2.58 -19.81
N PRO A 277 11.54 2.00 -20.75
CA PRO A 277 11.65 0.56 -21.08
C PRO A 277 13.05 0.13 -21.46
N LEU A 278 13.78 0.97 -22.22
CA LEU A 278 15.17 0.71 -22.60
C LEU A 278 16.09 0.60 -21.39
N GLN A 279 15.94 1.51 -20.40
CA GLN A 279 16.78 1.50 -19.21
C GLN A 279 16.44 0.27 -18.34
N ALA A 280 15.15 -0.05 -18.16
CA ALA A 280 14.71 -1.24 -17.43
C ALA A 280 15.25 -2.53 -18.07
N LEU A 281 15.25 -2.59 -19.41
CA LEU A 281 15.81 -3.70 -20.17
C LEU A 281 17.33 -3.80 -19.98
N ARG A 282 18.09 -2.70 -20.15
CA ARG A 282 19.55 -2.68 -19.95
C ARG A 282 19.94 -3.16 -18.55
N GLN A 283 19.26 -2.69 -17.52
CA GLN A 283 19.50 -3.13 -16.14
C GLN A 283 19.13 -4.60 -15.90
N SER A 284 18.29 -5.19 -16.75
CA SER A 284 17.85 -6.58 -16.64
C SER A 284 18.69 -7.57 -17.46
N LEU A 285 19.53 -7.11 -18.39
CA LEU A 285 20.28 -7.96 -19.33
C LEU A 285 21.06 -9.08 -18.64
N GLY A 286 21.75 -8.79 -17.55
CA GLY A 286 22.50 -9.80 -16.80
C GLY A 286 21.66 -10.98 -16.27
N ALA A 287 20.36 -10.76 -16.07
CA ALA A 287 19.42 -11.81 -15.66
C ALA A 287 18.81 -12.56 -16.85
N LEU A 288 18.97 -12.05 -18.07
CA LEU A 288 18.44 -12.63 -19.31
C LEU A 288 19.45 -13.52 -20.04
N VAL A 289 20.75 -13.24 -19.88
CA VAL A 289 21.88 -13.94 -20.57
C VAL A 289 21.96 -15.45 -20.28
N GLY A 290 21.26 -15.98 -19.29
CA GLY A 290 21.29 -17.40 -18.94
C GLY A 290 20.11 -18.23 -19.50
N ALA A 291 19.17 -17.61 -20.21
CA ALA A 291 18.01 -18.31 -20.74
C ALA A 291 18.22 -18.66 -22.22
N PRO A 292 18.21 -19.97 -22.61
CA PRO A 292 18.44 -20.37 -23.99
C PRO A 292 17.35 -19.88 -24.94
N GLU A 293 16.10 -19.80 -24.46
CA GLU A 293 14.94 -19.31 -25.19
C GLU A 293 14.03 -18.50 -24.26
N LEU A 294 13.47 -17.40 -24.77
CA LEU A 294 12.54 -16.54 -24.05
C LEU A 294 11.39 -16.12 -24.97
N ARG A 295 10.16 -16.37 -24.53
CA ARG A 295 8.99 -15.78 -25.16
C ARG A 295 8.91 -14.27 -24.85
N VAL A 296 8.33 -13.49 -25.74
CA VAL A 296 8.13 -12.05 -25.53
C VAL A 296 7.47 -11.76 -24.17
N LYS A 297 6.40 -12.50 -23.86
CA LYS A 297 5.70 -12.36 -22.59
C LYS A 297 6.58 -12.67 -21.38
N ASP A 298 7.40 -13.71 -21.45
CA ASP A 298 8.30 -14.09 -20.34
C ASP A 298 9.37 -13.01 -20.11
N LEU A 299 9.84 -12.37 -21.19
CA LEU A 299 10.75 -11.23 -21.11
C LEU A 299 10.06 -10.03 -20.43
N GLN A 300 8.85 -9.68 -20.88
CA GLN A 300 8.07 -8.59 -20.31
C GLN A 300 7.78 -8.84 -18.81
N ASP A 301 7.38 -10.05 -18.46
CA ASP A 301 7.06 -10.43 -17.07
C ASP A 301 8.30 -10.41 -16.18
N ARG A 302 9.48 -10.84 -16.67
CA ARG A 302 10.74 -10.77 -15.92
C ARG A 302 11.17 -9.33 -15.64
N VAL A 303 11.09 -8.46 -16.64
CA VAL A 303 11.45 -7.05 -16.46
C VAL A 303 10.46 -6.35 -15.53
N ARG A 304 9.15 -6.59 -15.70
CA ARG A 304 8.11 -6.10 -14.79
C ARG A 304 8.30 -6.64 -13.37
N GLY A 305 8.61 -7.93 -13.21
CA GLY A 305 8.87 -8.52 -11.89
C GLY A 305 10.08 -7.92 -11.18
N ARG A 306 11.08 -7.42 -11.92
CA ARG A 306 12.21 -6.72 -11.33
C ARG A 306 11.90 -5.23 -11.06
N TYR A 307 11.25 -4.55 -12.00
CA TYR A 307 10.94 -3.12 -11.97
C TYR A 307 9.43 -2.89 -12.15
N PRO A 308 8.60 -3.18 -11.13
CA PRO A 308 7.14 -3.18 -11.28
C PRO A 308 6.53 -1.83 -11.64
N GLU A 309 7.20 -0.72 -11.28
CA GLU A 309 6.74 0.63 -11.57
C GLU A 309 7.50 1.30 -12.74
N ALA A 310 8.27 0.54 -13.51
CA ALA A 310 8.83 1.02 -14.79
C ALA A 310 7.76 1.04 -15.88
N SER A 311 7.98 1.83 -16.91
CA SER A 311 7.15 1.80 -18.11
C SER A 311 7.21 0.39 -18.75
N PRO A 312 6.07 -0.19 -19.15
CA PRO A 312 6.02 -1.55 -19.68
C PRO A 312 6.83 -1.66 -20.98
N LEU A 313 7.46 -2.82 -21.18
CA LEU A 313 8.08 -3.12 -22.47
C LEU A 313 6.98 -3.22 -23.54
N PRO A 314 7.19 -2.63 -24.72
CA PRO A 314 6.25 -2.74 -25.82
C PRO A 314 6.25 -4.14 -26.43
N ASP A 315 5.25 -4.39 -27.29
CA ASP A 315 5.23 -5.56 -28.16
C ASP A 315 6.11 -5.37 -29.41
N ARG A 316 6.31 -6.46 -30.18
CA ARG A 316 6.97 -6.41 -31.49
C ARG A 316 6.13 -5.57 -32.49
N PRO A 317 6.76 -4.83 -33.39
CA PRO A 317 8.22 -4.79 -33.70
C PRO A 317 9.00 -3.76 -32.86
N SER A 318 8.36 -2.97 -31.98
CA SER A 318 9.05 -1.95 -31.19
C SER A 318 10.02 -2.54 -30.17
N LEU A 319 9.72 -3.72 -29.65
CA LEU A 319 10.58 -4.47 -28.75
C LEU A 319 11.91 -4.85 -29.43
N ASP A 320 11.88 -5.20 -30.71
CA ASP A 320 13.07 -5.61 -31.47
C ASP A 320 14.12 -4.50 -31.48
N ARG A 321 13.66 -3.27 -31.74
CA ARG A 321 14.53 -2.08 -31.72
C ARG A 321 15.11 -1.80 -30.34
N LEU A 322 14.31 -1.99 -29.30
CA LEU A 322 14.78 -1.83 -27.91
C LEU A 322 15.82 -2.86 -27.52
N LEU A 323 15.69 -4.10 -28.00
CA LEU A 323 16.68 -5.16 -27.77
C LEU A 323 18.01 -4.86 -28.46
N GLU A 324 17.96 -4.40 -29.73
CA GLU A 324 19.16 -3.96 -30.45
C GLU A 324 19.83 -2.77 -29.75
N GLU A 325 19.06 -1.74 -29.35
CA GLU A 325 19.57 -0.57 -28.67
C GLU A 325 20.11 -0.85 -27.27
N ALA A 326 19.54 -1.84 -26.60
CA ALA A 326 20.03 -2.35 -25.31
C ALA A 326 21.30 -3.18 -25.44
N GLY A 327 21.67 -3.64 -26.64
CA GLY A 327 22.76 -4.58 -26.85
C GLY A 327 22.44 -5.99 -26.32
N ALA A 328 21.16 -6.39 -26.34
CA ALA A 328 20.76 -7.70 -25.86
C ALA A 328 21.23 -8.82 -26.81
N PRO A 329 21.91 -9.87 -26.32
CA PRO A 329 22.38 -10.99 -27.14
C PRO A 329 21.21 -11.97 -27.43
N LEU A 330 20.08 -11.45 -27.91
CA LEU A 330 18.89 -12.23 -28.23
C LEU A 330 18.60 -12.11 -29.74
N THR A 331 18.37 -13.23 -30.39
CA THR A 331 17.94 -13.32 -31.79
C THR A 331 16.55 -13.94 -31.85
N TRP A 332 15.78 -13.57 -32.85
CA TRP A 332 14.45 -14.15 -33.09
C TRP A 332 14.57 -15.40 -33.95
N ASP A 333 13.86 -16.44 -33.56
CA ASP A 333 13.61 -17.64 -34.39
C ASP A 333 12.40 -17.40 -35.31
#